data_67ab2c877cdf9d40f46428bb49b95010
#
_entry.id   67ab2c877cdf9d40f46428bb49b95010
#
_cell.length_a   1.000
_cell.length_b   1.000
_cell.length_c   1.000
_cell.angle_alpha   90.00
_cell.angle_beta   90.00
_cell.angle_gamma   90.00
#
_symmetry.space_group_name_H-M   'P 1'
#
loop_
_entity.id
_entity.type
_entity.pdbx_description
1 polymer ?
#
loop_
_entity_poly.entity_id
_entity_poly.type
_entity_poly.pdbx_seq_one_letter_code
_entity_poly.pdbx_strand_id
1 'polypeptide(L)'
;SFTGAIPDHEGYFSQADKGTLFLDEVGDLPLPMQVKLLRVLEEGAIQPVGGKTKQVNVRIVAASNKDLNQLVRESKFREDLFYRMVQAQIYLSPLRDRGSDILLLARCFLSDYSTKNRSDKRFSDKAEKKLLTYQFPGNVRQLQNIVKLAYINSRGVLIEDRDIILADTSEPCTMIEIPKEGIDLDNEIIPAYYRAALKIAKNNASEAARLLGLRPHTFRARLKSLKR
;
A
#
# COMPACT_ATOMS: atom_id res chain seq x y z
N SER A 1 -41.58 -5.78 -0.76
CA SER A 1 -41.22 -6.64 -1.87
C SER A 1 -40.26 -5.92 -2.79
N PHE A 2 -38.98 -6.24 -2.68
CA PHE A 2 -37.97 -5.77 -3.65
C PHE A 2 -37.82 -6.84 -4.72
N THR A 3 -38.62 -6.75 -5.77
CA THR A 3 -38.42 -7.47 -7.04
C THR A 3 -37.61 -6.61 -7.96
N GLY A 4 -36.33 -6.40 -7.67
CA GLY A 4 -35.33 -5.94 -8.62
C GLY A 4 -34.56 -7.17 -9.08
N ALA A 5 -34.86 -7.68 -10.27
CA ALA A 5 -33.99 -8.65 -10.93
C ALA A 5 -32.60 -8.02 -11.04
N ILE A 6 -31.67 -8.44 -10.19
CA ILE A 6 -30.26 -8.15 -10.38
C ILE A 6 -29.90 -8.84 -11.70
N PRO A 7 -29.38 -8.12 -12.72
CA PRO A 7 -28.98 -8.75 -13.96
C PRO A 7 -28.04 -9.91 -13.64
N ASP A 8 -28.25 -11.05 -14.29
CA ASP A 8 -27.44 -12.25 -14.15
C ASP A 8 -25.98 -11.89 -14.44
N HIS A 9 -25.21 -11.58 -13.40
CA HIS A 9 -23.78 -11.35 -13.55
C HIS A 9 -23.11 -12.70 -13.76
N GLU A 10 -22.73 -12.94 -14.99
CA GLU A 10 -21.94 -14.11 -15.32
C GLU A 10 -20.65 -14.10 -14.48
N GLY A 11 -20.43 -15.18 -13.72
CA GLY A 11 -19.28 -15.28 -12.81
C GLY A 11 -17.94 -15.27 -13.56
N TYR A 12 -16.87 -14.81 -12.92
CA TYR A 12 -15.53 -14.65 -13.51
C TYR A 12 -15.01 -15.89 -14.23
N PHE A 13 -15.28 -17.08 -13.73
CA PHE A 13 -14.90 -18.33 -14.40
C PHE A 13 -15.62 -18.54 -15.72
N SER A 14 -16.89 -18.16 -15.81
CA SER A 14 -17.62 -18.20 -17.08
C SER A 14 -17.07 -17.22 -18.10
N GLN A 15 -16.74 -16.00 -17.65
CA GLN A 15 -16.18 -14.95 -18.50
C GLN A 15 -14.77 -15.31 -19.00
N ALA A 16 -14.02 -16.07 -18.19
CA ALA A 16 -12.66 -16.51 -18.52
C ALA A 16 -12.61 -17.83 -19.31
N ASP A 17 -13.76 -18.38 -19.70
CA ASP A 17 -13.79 -19.64 -20.45
C ASP A 17 -12.94 -19.59 -21.69
N LYS A 18 -12.11 -20.63 -21.92
CA LYS A 18 -11.08 -20.72 -22.97
C LYS A 18 -9.97 -19.66 -22.88
N GLY A 19 -9.87 -18.97 -21.76
CA GLY A 19 -8.90 -17.92 -21.48
C GLY A 19 -8.05 -18.21 -20.23
N THR A 20 -7.58 -17.11 -19.62
CA THR A 20 -6.77 -17.15 -18.38
C THR A 20 -7.43 -16.29 -17.32
N LEU A 21 -7.61 -16.86 -16.13
CA LEU A 21 -8.07 -16.16 -14.94
C LEU A 21 -6.89 -15.94 -13.99
N PHE A 22 -6.64 -14.69 -13.63
CA PHE A 22 -5.67 -14.33 -12.62
C PHE A 22 -6.37 -14.17 -11.27
N LEU A 23 -5.89 -14.91 -10.27
CA LEU A 23 -6.38 -14.85 -8.88
C LEU A 23 -5.32 -14.20 -8.02
N ASP A 24 -5.55 -12.96 -7.62
CA ASP A 24 -4.66 -12.25 -6.70
C ASP A 24 -5.00 -12.57 -5.24
N GLU A 25 -3.99 -12.54 -4.37
CA GLU A 25 -4.12 -12.76 -2.92
C GLU A 25 -4.85 -14.07 -2.57
N VAL A 26 -4.56 -15.15 -3.29
CA VAL A 26 -5.27 -16.44 -3.10
C VAL A 26 -5.13 -16.99 -1.67
N GLY A 27 -4.08 -16.61 -0.94
CA GLY A 27 -3.87 -16.95 0.46
C GLY A 27 -4.89 -16.31 1.44
N ASP A 28 -5.67 -15.34 0.96
CA ASP A 28 -6.74 -14.67 1.74
C ASP A 28 -8.14 -15.23 1.48
N LEU A 29 -8.25 -16.24 0.60
CA LEU A 29 -9.54 -16.86 0.32
C LEU A 29 -10.11 -17.57 1.56
N PRO A 30 -11.37 -17.31 1.94
CA PRO A 30 -12.04 -18.07 2.99
C PRO A 30 -12.15 -19.56 2.64
N LEU A 31 -12.07 -20.45 3.63
CA LEU A 31 -12.14 -21.91 3.44
C LEU A 31 -13.31 -22.37 2.56
N PRO A 32 -14.55 -21.84 2.68
CA PRO A 32 -15.64 -22.21 1.79
C PRO A 32 -15.40 -21.88 0.31
N MET A 33 -14.65 -20.80 0.04
CA MET A 33 -14.28 -20.41 -1.34
C MET A 33 -13.17 -21.30 -1.88
N GLN A 34 -12.24 -21.75 -1.03
CA GLN A 34 -11.20 -22.69 -1.41
C GLN A 34 -11.80 -24.03 -1.88
N VAL A 35 -12.88 -24.52 -1.23
CA VAL A 35 -13.61 -25.73 -1.68
C VAL A 35 -14.21 -25.53 -3.08
N LYS A 36 -14.78 -24.36 -3.35
CA LYS A 36 -15.35 -24.05 -4.67
C LYS A 36 -14.27 -23.97 -5.73
N LEU A 37 -13.13 -23.34 -5.41
CA LEU A 37 -11.99 -23.24 -6.32
C LEU A 37 -11.42 -24.64 -6.65
N LEU A 38 -11.27 -25.48 -5.64
CA LEU A 38 -10.80 -26.87 -5.84
C LEU A 38 -11.69 -27.62 -6.83
N ARG A 39 -13.03 -27.56 -6.67
CA ARG A 39 -13.94 -28.20 -7.61
C ARG A 39 -13.76 -27.73 -9.05
N VAL A 40 -13.57 -26.44 -9.25
CA VAL A 40 -13.33 -25.91 -10.60
C VAL A 40 -12.01 -26.42 -11.17
N LEU A 41 -10.95 -26.53 -10.34
CA LEU A 41 -9.66 -27.05 -10.74
C LEU A 41 -9.65 -28.55 -11.05
N GLU A 42 -10.52 -29.32 -10.39
CA GLU A 42 -10.62 -30.79 -10.56
C GLU A 42 -11.59 -31.17 -11.69
N GLU A 43 -12.77 -30.58 -11.66
CA GLU A 43 -13.91 -30.97 -12.53
C GLU A 43 -13.97 -30.15 -13.82
N GLY A 44 -13.28 -28.99 -13.88
CA GLY A 44 -13.44 -28.05 -14.99
C GLY A 44 -14.86 -27.50 -15.10
N ALA A 45 -15.61 -27.48 -13.99
CA ALA A 45 -17.02 -27.16 -13.98
C ALA A 45 -17.36 -26.14 -12.89
N ILE A 46 -18.30 -25.27 -13.20
CA ILE A 46 -18.86 -24.27 -12.26
C ILE A 46 -20.35 -24.51 -12.10
N GLN A 47 -20.86 -24.23 -10.92
CA GLN A 47 -22.29 -24.24 -10.64
C GLN A 47 -22.74 -22.84 -10.20
N PRO A 48 -23.38 -22.07 -11.10
CA PRO A 48 -23.99 -20.79 -10.72
C PRO A 48 -25.07 -20.99 -9.65
N VAL A 49 -25.31 -19.97 -8.83
CA VAL A 49 -26.38 -20.02 -7.80
C VAL A 49 -27.73 -20.17 -8.51
N GLY A 50 -28.42 -21.29 -8.24
CA GLY A 50 -29.71 -21.60 -8.89
C GLY A 50 -29.62 -22.07 -10.34
N GLY A 51 -28.41 -22.19 -10.90
CA GLY A 51 -28.16 -22.59 -12.28
C GLY A 51 -27.69 -24.05 -12.44
N LYS A 52 -27.65 -24.51 -13.71
CA LYS A 52 -27.09 -25.82 -14.07
C LYS A 52 -25.58 -25.76 -14.09
N THR A 53 -24.93 -26.90 -13.82
CA THR A 53 -23.47 -27.06 -13.97
C THR A 53 -23.05 -26.73 -15.40
N LYS A 54 -22.04 -25.89 -15.56
CA LYS A 54 -21.45 -25.46 -16.84
C LYS A 54 -19.98 -25.88 -16.87
N GLN A 55 -19.57 -26.56 -17.92
CA GLN A 55 -18.16 -26.87 -18.15
C GLN A 55 -17.41 -25.61 -18.57
N VAL A 56 -16.20 -25.44 -18.07
CA VAL A 56 -15.31 -24.33 -18.40
C VAL A 56 -13.88 -24.84 -18.57
N ASN A 57 -13.16 -24.26 -19.51
CA ASN A 57 -11.74 -24.51 -19.73
C ASN A 57 -10.95 -23.24 -19.46
N VAL A 58 -10.44 -23.07 -18.24
CA VAL A 58 -9.78 -21.84 -17.81
C VAL A 58 -8.37 -22.16 -17.31
N ARG A 59 -7.38 -21.47 -17.89
CA ARG A 59 -6.03 -21.46 -17.32
C ARG A 59 -6.01 -20.56 -16.08
N ILE A 60 -5.53 -21.10 -14.94
CA ILE A 60 -5.45 -20.31 -13.71
C ILE A 60 -4.00 -19.90 -13.47
N VAL A 61 -3.81 -18.62 -13.15
CA VAL A 61 -2.59 -18.05 -12.61
C VAL A 61 -2.95 -17.42 -11.27
N ALA A 62 -2.29 -17.87 -10.20
CA ALA A 62 -2.56 -17.38 -8.85
C ALA A 62 -1.35 -16.68 -8.27
N ALA A 63 -1.58 -15.63 -7.47
CA ALA A 63 -0.57 -14.94 -6.70
C ALA A 63 -0.94 -14.90 -5.22
N SER A 64 0.09 -14.93 -4.35
CA SER A 64 -0.07 -14.76 -2.91
C SER A 64 1.11 -13.98 -2.35
N ASN A 65 0.83 -13.06 -1.44
CA ASN A 65 1.84 -12.38 -0.63
C ASN A 65 2.15 -13.14 0.67
N LYS A 66 1.42 -14.25 0.95
CA LYS A 66 1.58 -15.11 2.11
C LYS A 66 2.22 -16.43 1.72
N ASP A 67 2.96 -17.01 2.65
CA ASP A 67 3.47 -18.38 2.48
C ASP A 67 2.31 -19.38 2.61
N LEU A 68 1.91 -19.96 1.48
CA LEU A 68 0.81 -20.93 1.44
C LEU A 68 1.15 -22.20 2.25
N ASN A 69 2.43 -22.63 2.32
CA ASN A 69 2.84 -23.77 3.14
C ASN A 69 2.61 -23.50 4.63
N GLN A 70 2.86 -22.25 5.08
CA GLN A 70 2.57 -21.86 6.44
C GLN A 70 1.05 -21.87 6.69
N LEU A 71 0.25 -21.33 5.77
CA LEU A 71 -1.21 -21.34 5.90
C LEU A 71 -1.81 -22.74 5.94
N VAL A 72 -1.23 -23.71 5.21
CA VAL A 72 -1.62 -25.13 5.29
C VAL A 72 -1.34 -25.68 6.68
N ARG A 73 -0.14 -25.46 7.23
CA ARG A 73 0.19 -25.86 8.62
C ARG A 73 -0.73 -25.26 9.68
N GLU A 74 -1.17 -24.03 9.46
CA GLU A 74 -2.12 -23.32 10.33
C GLU A 74 -3.59 -23.69 10.07
N SER A 75 -3.88 -24.63 9.16
CA SER A 75 -5.24 -25.02 8.74
C SER A 75 -6.09 -23.86 8.19
N LYS A 76 -5.44 -22.80 7.71
CA LYS A 76 -6.06 -21.64 7.05
C LYS A 76 -6.16 -21.80 5.53
N PHE A 77 -5.38 -22.71 4.98
CA PHE A 77 -5.42 -23.09 3.57
C PHE A 77 -5.50 -24.61 3.43
N ARG A 78 -6.32 -25.09 2.52
CA ARG A 78 -6.50 -26.52 2.32
C ARG A 78 -5.32 -27.13 1.60
N GLU A 79 -4.87 -28.26 2.10
CA GLU A 79 -3.72 -29.00 1.56
C GLU A 79 -4.00 -29.53 0.15
N ASP A 80 -5.22 -30.03 -0.09
CA ASP A 80 -5.62 -30.55 -1.41
C ASP A 80 -5.62 -29.46 -2.48
N LEU A 81 -6.12 -28.27 -2.16
CA LEU A 81 -6.07 -27.11 -3.06
C LEU A 81 -4.63 -26.67 -3.32
N PHE A 82 -3.78 -26.64 -2.27
CA PHE A 82 -2.38 -26.26 -2.40
C PHE A 82 -1.68 -27.15 -3.43
N TYR A 83 -1.73 -28.46 -3.29
CA TYR A 83 -1.08 -29.39 -4.24
C TYR A 83 -1.66 -29.31 -5.66
N ARG A 84 -2.95 -28.97 -5.79
CA ARG A 84 -3.56 -28.79 -7.12
C ARG A 84 -3.12 -27.51 -7.81
N MET A 85 -2.83 -26.46 -7.05
CA MET A 85 -2.43 -25.16 -7.59
C MET A 85 -0.92 -25.07 -7.85
N VAL A 86 -0.08 -25.67 -6.99
CA VAL A 86 1.37 -25.53 -7.04
C VAL A 86 1.98 -26.56 -8.01
N GLN A 87 1.60 -26.48 -9.27
CA GLN A 87 2.24 -27.29 -10.34
C GLN A 87 3.49 -26.59 -10.90
N ALA A 88 3.48 -25.26 -10.95
CA ALA A 88 4.63 -24.44 -11.30
C ALA A 88 4.64 -23.20 -10.40
N GLN A 89 5.74 -23.01 -9.68
CA GLN A 89 5.89 -21.88 -8.75
C GLN A 89 6.97 -20.93 -9.24
N ILE A 90 6.65 -19.64 -9.23
CA ILE A 90 7.58 -18.55 -9.51
C ILE A 90 7.71 -17.70 -8.25
N TYR A 91 8.91 -17.64 -7.71
CA TYR A 91 9.20 -16.76 -6.57
C TYR A 91 9.67 -15.39 -7.07
N LEU A 92 8.98 -14.35 -6.64
CA LEU A 92 9.34 -12.97 -6.92
C LEU A 92 10.08 -12.38 -5.72
N SER A 93 11.39 -12.18 -5.87
CA SER A 93 12.20 -11.54 -4.83
C SER A 93 11.76 -10.10 -4.59
N PRO A 94 11.80 -9.61 -3.33
CA PRO A 94 11.51 -8.22 -3.01
C PRO A 94 12.50 -7.27 -3.71
N LEU A 95 12.08 -6.03 -3.92
CA LEU A 95 12.83 -5.05 -4.71
C LEU A 95 14.24 -4.79 -4.16
N ARG A 96 14.42 -4.78 -2.83
CA ARG A 96 15.72 -4.62 -2.16
C ARG A 96 16.76 -5.67 -2.56
N ASP A 97 16.31 -6.86 -2.96
CA ASP A 97 17.18 -7.98 -3.34
C ASP A 97 17.47 -8.00 -4.85
N ARG A 98 16.95 -7.02 -5.61
CA ARG A 98 17.10 -6.95 -7.08
C ARG A 98 18.18 -5.96 -7.54
N GLY A 99 18.92 -5.34 -6.63
CA GLY A 99 20.09 -4.51 -6.95
C GLY A 99 19.81 -3.43 -8.01
N SER A 100 20.39 -3.61 -9.21
CA SER A 100 20.30 -2.64 -10.31
C SER A 100 18.88 -2.43 -10.87
N ASP A 101 17.95 -3.35 -10.65
CA ASP A 101 16.55 -3.23 -11.14
C ASP A 101 15.85 -2.00 -10.53
N ILE A 102 16.28 -1.58 -9.34
CA ILE A 102 15.74 -0.38 -8.67
C ILE A 102 15.88 0.83 -9.59
N LEU A 103 17.09 1.08 -10.12
CA LEU A 103 17.33 2.22 -11.01
C LEU A 103 16.68 2.06 -12.37
N LEU A 104 16.68 0.84 -12.92
CA LEU A 104 16.01 0.55 -14.19
C LEU A 104 14.51 0.89 -14.10
N LEU A 105 13.83 0.41 -13.07
CA LEU A 105 12.42 0.68 -12.83
C LEU A 105 12.17 2.17 -12.52
N ALA A 106 13.02 2.80 -11.70
CA ALA A 106 12.90 4.23 -11.41
C ALA A 106 12.98 5.08 -12.67
N ARG A 107 13.94 4.82 -13.54
CA ARG A 107 14.10 5.52 -14.82
C ARG A 107 12.94 5.24 -15.76
N CYS A 108 12.42 4.02 -15.81
CA CYS A 108 11.24 3.66 -16.58
C CYS A 108 10.01 4.47 -16.14
N PHE A 109 9.70 4.49 -14.84
CA PHE A 109 8.60 5.29 -14.30
C PHE A 109 8.79 6.79 -14.55
N LEU A 110 10.02 7.30 -14.39
CA LEU A 110 10.30 8.70 -14.67
C LEU A 110 10.08 9.05 -16.14
N SER A 111 10.50 8.17 -17.05
CA SER A 111 10.25 8.32 -18.49
C SER A 111 8.77 8.36 -18.83
N ASP A 112 7.97 7.48 -18.21
CA ASP A 112 6.51 7.46 -18.38
C ASP A 112 5.85 8.77 -17.94
N TYR A 113 6.28 9.32 -16.77
CA TYR A 113 5.78 10.62 -16.29
C TYR A 113 6.25 11.77 -17.15
N SER A 114 7.50 11.74 -17.61
CA SER A 114 8.08 12.76 -18.48
C SER A 114 7.36 12.84 -19.83
N THR A 115 7.12 11.70 -20.45
CA THR A 115 6.38 11.59 -21.71
C THR A 115 4.96 12.14 -21.59
N LYS A 116 4.21 11.73 -20.55
CA LYS A 116 2.84 12.20 -20.32
C LYS A 116 2.75 13.70 -20.09
N ASN A 117 3.78 14.32 -19.52
CA ASN A 117 3.79 15.74 -19.16
C ASN A 117 4.70 16.59 -20.09
N ARG A 118 5.19 16.04 -21.19
CA ARG A 118 6.06 16.71 -22.17
C ARG A 118 7.27 17.39 -21.51
N SER A 119 7.95 16.68 -20.62
CA SER A 119 9.13 17.14 -19.91
C SER A 119 10.28 16.16 -20.13
N ASP A 120 11.52 16.56 -19.83
CA ASP A 120 12.71 15.70 -19.91
C ASP A 120 13.46 15.76 -18.58
N LYS A 121 12.88 15.12 -17.53
CA LYS A 121 13.48 15.07 -16.21
C LYS A 121 14.40 13.85 -16.08
N ARG A 122 15.49 14.02 -15.29
CA ARG A 122 16.49 12.99 -15.03
C ARG A 122 16.86 12.99 -13.56
N PHE A 123 17.29 11.85 -13.04
CA PHE A 123 17.84 11.78 -11.69
C PHE A 123 19.29 12.28 -11.66
N SER A 124 19.65 12.97 -10.58
CA SER A 124 21.07 13.23 -10.27
C SER A 124 21.72 11.96 -9.70
N ASP A 125 23.06 11.89 -9.75
CA ASP A 125 23.82 10.77 -9.18
C ASP A 125 23.53 10.59 -7.68
N LYS A 126 23.30 11.69 -6.95
CA LYS A 126 22.91 11.66 -5.54
C LYS A 126 21.52 11.07 -5.33
N ALA A 127 20.58 11.43 -6.19
CA ALA A 127 19.23 10.88 -6.17
C ALA A 127 19.23 9.37 -6.43
N GLU A 128 19.99 8.92 -7.43
CA GLU A 128 20.12 7.48 -7.73
C GLU A 128 20.76 6.70 -6.57
N LYS A 129 21.83 7.22 -5.96
CA LYS A 129 22.45 6.61 -4.78
C LYS A 129 21.45 6.49 -3.62
N LYS A 130 20.66 7.54 -3.39
CA LYS A 130 19.61 7.53 -2.35
C LYS A 130 18.56 6.46 -2.59
N LEU A 131 18.12 6.26 -3.84
CA LEU A 131 17.20 5.18 -4.19
C LEU A 131 17.80 3.79 -3.95
N LEU A 132 19.09 3.58 -4.30
CA LEU A 132 19.76 2.29 -4.13
C LEU A 132 19.93 1.87 -2.65
N THR A 133 20.03 2.82 -1.74
CA THR A 133 20.23 2.53 -0.31
C THR A 133 18.95 2.26 0.45
N TYR A 134 17.77 2.48 -0.16
CA TYR A 134 16.49 2.32 0.50
C TYR A 134 15.93 0.90 0.39
N GLN A 135 15.27 0.41 1.43
CA GLN A 135 14.81 -0.98 1.53
C GLN A 135 13.49 -1.29 0.83
N PHE A 136 12.74 -0.30 0.41
CA PHE A 136 11.46 -0.44 -0.29
C PHE A 136 10.51 -1.48 0.33
N PRO A 137 10.05 -1.31 1.58
CA PRO A 137 9.11 -2.26 2.19
C PRO A 137 7.81 -2.44 1.38
N GLY A 138 7.36 -1.39 0.66
CA GLY A 138 6.25 -1.45 -0.29
C GLY A 138 6.64 -1.83 -1.72
N ASN A 139 7.87 -2.34 -1.92
CA ASN A 139 8.39 -2.84 -3.20
C ASN A 139 8.20 -1.84 -4.36
N VAL A 140 7.82 -2.34 -5.53
CA VAL A 140 7.68 -1.57 -6.78
C VAL A 140 6.60 -0.48 -6.66
N ARG A 141 5.50 -0.73 -5.95
CA ARG A 141 4.46 0.29 -5.71
C ARG A 141 5.01 1.50 -4.96
N GLN A 142 5.83 1.26 -3.95
CA GLN A 142 6.46 2.35 -3.20
C GLN A 142 7.47 3.12 -4.05
N LEU A 143 8.32 2.41 -4.81
CA LEU A 143 9.24 3.04 -5.74
C LEU A 143 8.49 3.94 -6.73
N GLN A 144 7.43 3.45 -7.34
CA GLN A 144 6.61 4.21 -8.28
C GLN A 144 6.05 5.50 -7.66
N ASN A 145 5.54 5.41 -6.43
CA ASN A 145 5.03 6.57 -5.70
C ASN A 145 6.13 7.58 -5.36
N ILE A 146 7.31 7.10 -4.93
CA ILE A 146 8.48 7.95 -4.64
C ILE A 146 8.90 8.70 -5.90
N VAL A 147 9.03 8.01 -7.03
CA VAL A 147 9.39 8.62 -8.32
C VAL A 147 8.35 9.66 -8.75
N LYS A 148 7.05 9.34 -8.60
CA LYS A 148 5.97 10.28 -8.91
C LYS A 148 6.06 11.55 -8.07
N LEU A 149 6.26 11.43 -6.76
CA LEU A 149 6.41 12.58 -5.86
C LEU A 149 7.68 13.37 -6.17
N ALA A 150 8.81 12.71 -6.41
CA ALA A 150 10.04 13.36 -6.79
C ALA A 150 9.89 14.14 -8.12
N TYR A 151 9.17 13.57 -9.08
CA TYR A 151 8.82 14.26 -10.34
C TYR A 151 8.01 15.54 -10.09
N ILE A 152 7.02 15.51 -9.19
CA ILE A 152 6.17 16.66 -8.86
C ILE A 152 6.95 17.72 -8.08
N ASN A 153 7.77 17.32 -7.12
CA ASN A 153 8.49 18.22 -6.23
C ASN A 153 9.67 18.93 -6.91
N SER A 154 10.30 18.29 -7.90
CA SER A 154 11.44 18.89 -8.62
C SER A 154 10.98 20.06 -9.49
N ARG A 155 11.65 21.21 -9.33
CA ARG A 155 11.35 22.43 -10.10
C ARG A 155 12.10 22.49 -11.44
N GLY A 156 13.17 21.71 -11.60
CA GLY A 156 14.03 21.71 -12.78
C GLY A 156 13.97 20.40 -13.57
N VAL A 157 14.86 20.27 -14.54
CA VAL A 157 15.08 19.06 -15.34
C VAL A 157 15.75 17.97 -14.48
N LEU A 158 16.58 18.35 -13.51
CA LEU A 158 17.29 17.42 -12.66
C LEU A 158 16.54 17.20 -11.34
N ILE A 159 16.28 15.94 -11.04
CA ILE A 159 15.70 15.50 -9.77
C ILE A 159 16.84 15.26 -8.79
N GLU A 160 16.90 16.07 -7.75
CA GLU A 160 17.92 16.01 -6.72
C GLU A 160 17.52 15.05 -5.58
N ASP A 161 18.47 14.68 -4.73
CA ASP A 161 18.25 13.84 -3.57
C ASP A 161 17.21 14.41 -2.57
N ARG A 162 17.12 15.75 -2.48
CA ARG A 162 16.11 16.47 -1.68
C ARG A 162 14.68 16.30 -2.19
N ASP A 163 14.49 16.06 -3.48
CA ASP A 163 13.19 15.87 -4.11
C ASP A 163 12.66 14.45 -3.86
N ILE A 164 13.54 13.51 -3.48
CA ILE A 164 13.19 12.14 -3.13
C ILE A 164 12.82 12.08 -1.66
N ILE A 165 11.51 11.97 -1.41
CA ILE A 165 10.98 11.80 -0.07
C ILE A 165 10.84 10.29 0.17
N LEU A 166 11.72 9.75 1.02
CA LEU A 166 11.62 8.38 1.51
C LEU A 166 10.77 8.44 2.79
N ALA A 167 9.72 7.65 2.86
CA ALA A 167 9.04 7.46 4.13
C ALA A 167 9.99 6.68 5.03
N ASP A 168 10.49 7.31 6.08
CA ASP A 168 11.21 6.60 7.13
C ASP A 168 10.23 5.63 7.78
N THR A 169 10.32 4.36 7.38
CA THR A 169 9.55 3.27 8.03
C THR A 169 10.07 2.96 9.43
N SER A 170 11.09 3.68 9.87
CA SER A 170 11.62 3.64 11.24
C SER A 170 10.86 4.58 12.20
N GLU A 171 10.14 5.58 11.68
CA GLU A 171 9.09 6.18 12.48
C GLU A 171 7.78 5.47 12.11
N PRO A 172 7.23 4.65 13.01
CA PRO A 172 5.85 4.27 12.84
C PRO A 172 5.09 5.60 12.65
N CYS A 173 4.28 5.73 11.58
CA CYS A 173 3.12 6.61 11.68
C CYS A 173 2.63 6.37 13.08
N THR A 174 2.82 7.33 13.94
CA THR A 174 2.26 7.26 15.28
C THR A 174 0.77 7.12 15.04
N MET A 175 0.32 5.87 14.90
CA MET A 175 -1.06 5.56 15.17
C MET A 175 -1.22 6.09 16.59
N ILE A 176 -1.91 7.20 16.72
CA ILE A 176 -2.29 7.70 18.04
C ILE A 176 -3.25 6.62 18.54
N GLU A 177 -2.69 5.62 19.24
CA GLU A 177 -3.50 4.67 19.98
C GLU A 177 -4.14 5.46 21.11
N ILE A 178 -5.44 5.65 20.99
CA ILE A 178 -6.21 6.22 22.08
C ILE A 178 -6.37 5.08 23.10
N PRO A 179 -5.75 5.18 24.30
CA PRO A 179 -5.92 4.21 25.36
C PRO A 179 -7.42 4.01 25.65
N LYS A 180 -7.79 2.83 26.13
CA LYS A 180 -9.20 2.53 26.48
C LYS A 180 -9.75 3.49 27.54
N GLU A 181 -8.87 4.04 28.36
CA GLU A 181 -9.16 5.05 29.38
C GLU A 181 -9.40 6.46 28.81
N GLY A 182 -9.14 6.65 27.50
CA GLY A 182 -9.20 7.93 26.83
C GLY A 182 -7.89 8.73 26.93
N ILE A 183 -7.84 9.89 26.27
CA ILE A 183 -6.72 10.83 26.35
C ILE A 183 -7.30 12.19 26.77
N ASP A 184 -6.72 12.79 27.80
CA ASP A 184 -7.05 14.16 28.19
C ASP A 184 -6.31 15.15 27.27
N LEU A 185 -7.02 15.56 26.21
CA LEU A 185 -6.45 16.48 25.22
C LEU A 185 -6.07 17.83 25.83
N ASP A 186 -6.87 18.34 26.77
CA ASP A 186 -6.69 19.66 27.33
C ASP A 186 -5.57 19.72 28.38
N ASN A 187 -5.39 18.68 29.18
CA ASN A 187 -4.39 18.67 30.25
C ASN A 187 -3.08 17.97 29.87
N GLU A 188 -3.08 17.05 28.90
CA GLU A 188 -1.88 16.29 28.53
C GLU A 188 -1.32 16.72 27.16
N ILE A 189 -2.12 16.64 26.11
CA ILE A 189 -1.65 16.80 24.73
C ILE A 189 -1.42 18.27 24.39
N ILE A 190 -2.43 19.12 24.60
CA ILE A 190 -2.34 20.54 24.23
C ILE A 190 -1.19 21.24 24.97
N PRO A 191 -0.99 21.06 26.29
CA PRO A 191 0.15 21.65 26.99
C PRO A 191 1.51 21.16 26.48
N ALA A 192 1.62 19.89 26.07
CA ALA A 192 2.85 19.35 25.51
C ALA A 192 3.22 20.04 24.19
N TYR A 193 2.25 20.22 23.29
CA TYR A 193 2.47 20.93 22.02
C TYR A 193 2.82 22.40 22.22
N TYR A 194 2.19 23.09 23.15
CA TYR A 194 2.50 24.49 23.47
C TYR A 194 3.92 24.65 24.02
N ARG A 195 4.36 23.73 24.90
CA ARG A 195 5.72 23.71 25.44
C ARG A 195 6.76 23.42 24.35
N ALA A 196 6.48 22.45 23.49
CA ALA A 196 7.35 22.10 22.36
C ALA A 196 7.50 23.28 21.38
N ALA A 197 6.40 23.91 20.99
CA ALA A 197 6.41 25.08 20.10
C ALA A 197 7.19 26.26 20.69
N LEU A 198 7.07 26.54 21.99
CA LEU A 198 7.86 27.57 22.68
C LEU A 198 9.34 27.24 22.71
N LYS A 199 9.71 25.98 22.94
CA LYS A 199 11.10 25.53 22.93
C LYS A 199 11.74 25.72 21.54
N ILE A 200 11.04 25.32 20.46
CA ILE A 200 11.49 25.48 19.07
C ILE A 200 11.61 26.98 18.73
N ALA A 201 10.63 27.78 19.12
CA ALA A 201 10.60 29.21 18.87
C ALA A 201 11.47 30.04 19.84
N LYS A 202 12.36 29.42 20.63
CA LYS A 202 13.22 30.11 21.63
C LYS A 202 12.45 31.10 22.51
N ASN A 203 11.28 30.66 23.04
CA ASN A 203 10.35 31.46 23.85
C ASN A 203 9.67 32.65 23.11
N ASN A 204 9.71 32.73 21.80
CA ASN A 204 8.96 33.72 21.05
C ASN A 204 7.52 33.24 20.83
N ALA A 205 6.59 33.82 21.57
CA ALA A 205 5.17 33.46 21.55
C ALA A 205 4.49 33.65 20.17
N SER A 206 4.93 34.64 19.39
CA SER A 206 4.37 34.88 18.05
C SER A 206 4.81 33.84 17.05
N GLU A 207 6.08 33.44 17.10
CA GLU A 207 6.61 32.37 16.27
C GLU A 207 6.07 31.00 16.70
N ALA A 208 5.95 30.73 18.00
CA ALA A 208 5.31 29.53 18.52
C ALA A 208 3.84 29.40 18.07
N ALA A 209 3.10 30.50 18.05
CA ALA A 209 1.74 30.53 17.52
C ALA A 209 1.69 30.16 16.05
N ARG A 210 2.64 30.67 15.24
CA ARG A 210 2.76 30.34 13.81
C ARG A 210 3.03 28.86 13.59
N LEU A 211 3.90 28.25 14.38
CA LEU A 211 4.22 26.82 14.31
C LEU A 211 2.99 25.92 14.57
N LEU A 212 2.07 26.38 15.43
CA LEU A 212 0.83 25.65 15.75
C LEU A 212 -0.37 26.07 14.88
N GLY A 213 -0.18 26.94 13.87
CA GLY A 213 -1.26 27.45 13.02
C GLY A 213 -2.26 28.35 13.77
N LEU A 214 -1.85 28.94 14.88
CA LEU A 214 -2.69 29.76 15.74
C LEU A 214 -2.40 31.27 15.57
N ARG A 215 -3.41 32.10 15.85
CA ARG A 215 -3.18 33.54 15.96
C ARG A 215 -2.42 33.86 17.24
N PRO A 216 -1.49 34.85 17.27
CA PRO A 216 -0.66 35.15 18.45
C PRO A 216 -1.44 35.47 19.72
N HIS A 217 -2.60 36.15 19.60
CA HIS A 217 -3.43 36.42 20.75
C HIS A 217 -4.11 35.16 21.33
N THR A 218 -4.57 34.27 20.47
CA THR A 218 -5.17 32.98 20.88
C THR A 218 -4.16 32.11 21.62
N PHE A 219 -2.93 32.07 21.09
CA PHE A 219 -1.83 31.31 21.71
C PHE A 219 -1.52 31.87 23.12
N ARG A 220 -1.37 33.19 23.27
CA ARG A 220 -1.08 33.85 24.57
C ARG A 220 -2.21 33.65 25.59
N ALA A 221 -3.47 33.73 25.15
CA ALA A 221 -4.62 33.52 26.02
C ALA A 221 -4.64 32.09 26.58
N ARG A 222 -4.48 31.09 25.71
CA ARG A 222 -4.41 29.66 26.11
C ARG A 222 -3.18 29.34 26.95
N LEU A 223 -2.03 29.95 26.65
CA LEU A 223 -0.81 29.74 27.45
C LEU A 223 -0.98 30.25 28.91
N LYS A 224 -1.79 31.29 29.12
CA LYS A 224 -2.12 31.77 30.47
C LYS A 224 -3.03 30.78 31.22
N SER A 225 -3.96 30.12 30.55
CA SER A 225 -4.83 29.13 31.18
C SER A 225 -4.10 27.83 31.54
N LEU A 226 -3.05 27.46 30.77
CA LEU A 226 -2.23 26.26 31.01
C LEU A 226 -1.18 26.44 32.14
N LYS A 227 -0.99 27.65 32.66
CA LYS A 227 -0.09 27.94 33.78
C LYS A 227 -0.80 28.03 35.15
N ARG A 228 -2.11 27.85 35.17
CA ARG A 228 -2.92 27.69 36.36
C ARG A 228 -3.18 26.22 36.66
#